data_032a0e14e53888353a717035a9a93f36
#
_entry.id   032a0e14e53888353a717035a9a93f36
#
_cell.length_a   1.000
_cell.length_b   1.000
_cell.length_c   1.000
_cell.angle_alpha   90.00
_cell.angle_beta   90.00
_cell.angle_gamma   90.00
#
_symmetry.space_group_name_H-M   'P 1'
#
loop_
_entity.id
_entity.type
_entity.pdbx_description
1 polymer ?
#
loop_
_entity_poly.entity_id
_entity_poly.type
_entity_poly.pdbx_seq_one_letter_code
_entity_poly.pdbx_strand_id
1 'polypeptide(L)'
;MIFVFAVIAAAYSCRMLAKFDIGGVYPSYIRAALYLLLFSLWGFSIDRRIIHKQTQHYLRLTALLMLIWLILRTLKYEFVTDTTAARYIWYLYYLPMLFIPLLSVYIALSLGRYDNRLTGKSVALAIIPTILFAVVMTNDL
;
A
#
# COMPACT_ATOMS: atom_id res chain seq x y z
N MET A 1 10.70 -18.23 -1.04
CA MET A 1 11.60 -17.51 -0.12
C MET A 1 12.78 -16.89 -0.86
N ILE A 2 13.64 -17.66 -1.56
CA ILE A 2 14.84 -17.16 -2.27
C ILE A 2 14.51 -16.01 -3.23
N PHE A 3 13.44 -16.11 -4.01
CA PHE A 3 13.02 -15.07 -4.94
C PHE A 3 12.72 -13.73 -4.25
N VAL A 4 12.04 -13.75 -3.10
CA VAL A 4 11.70 -12.53 -2.34
C VAL A 4 12.98 -11.85 -1.82
N PHE A 5 13.91 -12.64 -1.27
CA PHE A 5 15.21 -12.12 -0.83
C PHE A 5 16.02 -11.52 -1.99
N ALA A 6 16.01 -12.19 -3.15
CA ALA A 6 16.71 -11.68 -4.34
C ALA A 6 16.13 -10.32 -4.80
N VAL A 7 14.80 -10.17 -4.83
CA VAL A 7 14.14 -8.90 -5.20
C VAL A 7 14.45 -7.80 -4.18
N ILE A 8 14.43 -8.11 -2.87
CA ILE A 8 14.77 -7.15 -1.83
C ILE A 8 16.24 -6.73 -1.94
N ALA A 9 17.16 -7.66 -2.14
CA ALA A 9 18.58 -7.37 -2.32
C ALA A 9 18.83 -6.50 -3.56
N ALA A 10 18.18 -6.81 -4.69
CA ALA A 10 18.25 -6.01 -5.91
C ALA A 10 17.72 -4.59 -5.69
N ALA A 11 16.57 -4.44 -5.02
CA ALA A 11 16.01 -3.13 -4.69
C ALA A 11 16.91 -2.32 -3.75
N TYR A 12 17.58 -2.99 -2.79
CA TYR A 12 18.56 -2.35 -1.91
C TYR A 12 19.79 -1.89 -2.67
N SER A 13 20.31 -2.72 -3.58
CA SER A 13 21.44 -2.36 -4.45
C SER A 13 21.10 -1.14 -5.33
N CYS A 14 19.91 -1.09 -5.92
CA CYS A 14 19.44 0.08 -6.67
C CYS A 14 19.36 1.34 -5.78
N ARG A 15 18.97 1.19 -4.51
CA ARG A 15 18.96 2.31 -3.56
C ARG A 15 20.36 2.84 -3.29
N MET A 16 21.35 1.96 -3.15
CA MET A 16 22.76 2.36 -2.97
C MET A 16 23.32 3.07 -4.20
N LEU A 17 23.07 2.54 -5.41
CA LEU A 17 23.47 3.18 -6.65
C LEU A 17 22.87 4.59 -6.80
N ALA A 18 21.59 4.75 -6.49
CA ALA A 18 20.93 6.06 -6.52
C ALA A 18 21.52 7.05 -5.50
N LYS A 19 21.96 6.58 -4.32
CA LYS A 19 22.58 7.41 -3.28
C LYS A 19 23.96 7.94 -3.71
N PHE A 20 24.69 7.17 -4.50
CA PHE A 20 26.02 7.56 -5.01
C PHE A 20 25.95 8.27 -6.37
N ASP A 21 24.73 8.61 -6.84
CA ASP A 21 24.48 9.24 -8.14
C ASP A 21 25.08 8.48 -9.34
N ILE A 22 25.24 7.16 -9.16
CA ILE A 22 25.75 6.26 -10.20
C ILE A 22 24.56 5.79 -11.05
N GLY A 23 24.53 6.19 -12.31
CA GLY A 23 23.47 5.80 -13.27
C GLY A 23 22.28 6.75 -13.35
N GLY A 24 22.32 7.94 -12.74
CA GLY A 24 21.29 8.97 -12.86
C GLY A 24 19.94 8.53 -12.28
N VAL A 25 18.84 8.77 -13.02
CA VAL A 25 17.47 8.50 -12.57
C VAL A 25 17.07 7.02 -12.72
N TYR A 26 17.78 6.23 -13.51
CA TYR A 26 17.45 4.83 -13.80
C TYR A 26 17.31 3.93 -12.57
N PRO A 27 18.19 3.99 -11.56
CA PRO A 27 18.07 3.14 -10.36
C PRO A 27 16.78 3.34 -9.58
N SER A 28 16.23 4.55 -9.56
CA SER A 28 14.95 4.85 -8.90
C SER A 28 13.77 4.17 -9.58
N TYR A 29 13.72 4.21 -10.91
CA TYR A 29 12.67 3.54 -11.69
C TYR A 29 12.75 2.02 -11.56
N ILE A 30 13.94 1.44 -11.65
CA ILE A 30 14.15 -0.01 -11.48
C ILE A 30 13.67 -0.45 -10.10
N ARG A 31 14.03 0.28 -9.05
CA ARG A 31 13.58 0.01 -7.69
C ARG A 31 12.05 0.07 -7.55
N ALA A 32 11.40 1.10 -8.11
CA ALA A 32 9.95 1.23 -8.10
C ALA A 32 9.29 0.06 -8.84
N ALA A 33 9.80 -0.31 -10.02
CA ALA A 33 9.31 -1.44 -10.80
C ALA A 33 9.44 -2.77 -10.03
N LEU A 34 10.57 -3.01 -9.35
CA LEU A 34 10.79 -4.21 -8.52
C LEU A 34 9.78 -4.30 -7.37
N TYR A 35 9.49 -3.19 -6.69
CA TYR A 35 8.48 -3.20 -5.62
C TYR A 35 7.07 -3.43 -6.17
N LEU A 36 6.70 -2.77 -7.27
CA LEU A 36 5.41 -2.99 -7.93
C LEU A 36 5.23 -4.46 -8.33
N LEU A 37 6.27 -5.05 -8.93
CA LEU A 37 6.28 -6.47 -9.31
C LEU A 37 6.13 -7.37 -8.09
N LEU A 38 6.87 -7.11 -7.00
CA LEU A 38 6.80 -7.90 -5.77
C LEU A 38 5.39 -7.89 -5.17
N PHE A 39 4.78 -6.70 -5.07
CA PHE A 39 3.43 -6.58 -4.50
C PHE A 39 2.34 -7.13 -5.42
N SER A 40 2.51 -7.05 -6.74
CA SER A 40 1.61 -7.68 -7.71
C SER A 40 1.65 -9.21 -7.60
N LEU A 41 2.86 -9.79 -7.51
CA LEU A 41 3.02 -11.23 -7.31
C LEU A 41 2.47 -11.69 -5.95
N TRP A 42 2.66 -10.87 -4.90
CA TRP A 42 2.07 -11.17 -3.60
C TRP A 42 0.55 -11.15 -3.67
N GLY A 43 -0.06 -10.12 -4.27
CA GLY A 43 -1.52 -10.05 -4.49
C GLY A 43 -2.06 -11.26 -5.26
N PHE A 44 -1.38 -11.68 -6.32
CA PHE A 44 -1.74 -12.89 -7.08
C PHE A 44 -1.58 -14.18 -6.25
N SER A 45 -0.58 -14.25 -5.38
CA SER A 45 -0.36 -15.40 -4.49
C SER A 45 -1.45 -15.57 -3.44
N ILE A 46 -2.10 -14.47 -3.01
CA ILE A 46 -3.22 -14.50 -2.06
C ILE A 46 -4.37 -15.34 -2.61
N ASP A 47 -4.70 -15.18 -3.88
CA ASP A 47 -5.80 -15.89 -4.53
C ASP A 47 -5.61 -17.42 -4.57
N ARG A 48 -4.35 -17.85 -4.64
CA ARG A 48 -4.01 -19.29 -4.75
C ARG A 48 -3.81 -19.98 -3.40
N ARG A 49 -3.49 -19.24 -2.34
CA ARG A 49 -3.06 -19.83 -1.06
C ARG A 49 -4.08 -19.71 0.07
N ILE A 50 -5.01 -18.77 -0.01
CA ILE A 50 -5.93 -18.48 1.08
C ILE A 50 -7.31 -19.03 0.74
N ILE A 51 -7.76 -20.00 1.55
CA ILE A 51 -9.03 -20.72 1.37
C ILE A 51 -10.21 -19.91 1.93
N HIS A 52 -9.96 -19.10 2.98
CA HIS A 52 -11.00 -18.33 3.65
C HIS A 52 -11.37 -17.08 2.85
N LYS A 53 -12.51 -17.11 2.15
CA LYS A 53 -12.94 -16.07 1.20
C LYS A 53 -12.97 -14.65 1.77
N GLN A 54 -13.40 -14.50 3.02
CA GLN A 54 -13.48 -13.17 3.66
C GLN A 54 -12.09 -12.60 3.95
N THR A 55 -11.20 -13.41 4.53
CA THR A 55 -9.79 -13.03 4.76
C THR A 55 -9.06 -12.74 3.45
N GLN A 56 -9.32 -13.54 2.41
CA GLN A 56 -8.79 -13.34 1.07
C GLN A 56 -9.19 -11.97 0.50
N HIS A 57 -10.47 -11.59 0.67
CA HIS A 57 -10.96 -10.29 0.20
C HIS A 57 -10.25 -9.11 0.89
N TYR A 58 -10.10 -9.15 2.21
CA TYR A 58 -9.40 -8.10 2.95
C TYR A 58 -7.91 -8.03 2.60
N LEU A 59 -7.25 -9.18 2.44
CA LEU A 59 -5.85 -9.22 2.01
C LEU A 59 -5.65 -8.70 0.59
N ARG A 60 -6.57 -9.02 -0.33
CA ARG A 60 -6.56 -8.48 -1.70
C ARG A 60 -6.72 -6.95 -1.68
N LEU A 61 -7.64 -6.44 -0.87
CA LEU A 61 -7.84 -5.00 -0.71
C LEU A 61 -6.60 -4.32 -0.11
N THR A 62 -5.95 -4.95 0.86
CA THR A 62 -4.68 -4.47 1.42
C THR A 62 -3.58 -4.44 0.37
N ALA A 63 -3.44 -5.49 -0.44
CA ALA A 63 -2.46 -5.53 -1.53
C ALA A 63 -2.70 -4.42 -2.56
N LEU A 64 -3.97 -4.17 -2.91
CA LEU A 64 -4.36 -3.10 -3.81
C LEU A 64 -4.03 -1.72 -3.24
N LEU A 65 -4.33 -1.46 -1.97
CA LEU A 65 -3.98 -0.20 -1.31
C LEU A 65 -2.46 0.00 -1.22
N MET A 66 -1.69 -1.05 -0.99
CA MET A 66 -0.22 -1.01 -1.03
C MET A 66 0.30 -0.66 -2.42
N LEU A 67 -0.28 -1.23 -3.48
CA LEU A 67 0.06 -0.88 -4.87
C LEU A 67 -0.26 0.59 -5.18
N ILE A 68 -1.45 1.06 -4.79
CA ILE A 68 -1.84 2.47 -4.95
C ILE A 68 -0.83 3.37 -4.22
N TRP A 69 -0.48 3.03 -3.00
CA TRP A 69 0.51 3.79 -2.23
C TRP A 69 1.86 3.88 -2.91
N LEU A 70 2.35 2.77 -3.48
CA LEU A 70 3.61 2.73 -4.23
C LEU A 70 3.54 3.57 -5.51
N ILE A 71 2.42 3.50 -6.24
CA ILE A 71 2.20 4.30 -7.45
C ILE A 71 2.20 5.79 -7.10
N LEU A 72 1.42 6.20 -6.10
CA LEU A 72 1.37 7.59 -5.64
C LEU A 72 2.75 8.10 -5.21
N ARG A 73 3.50 7.26 -4.49
CA ARG A 73 4.87 7.58 -4.09
C ARG A 73 5.77 7.81 -5.29
N THR A 74 5.73 6.92 -6.28
CA THR A 74 6.54 7.04 -7.49
C THR A 74 6.16 8.29 -8.26
N LEU A 75 4.86 8.55 -8.46
CA LEU A 75 4.35 9.74 -9.14
C LEU A 75 4.85 11.02 -8.46
N LYS A 76 4.76 11.09 -7.14
CA LYS A 76 5.17 12.28 -6.38
C LYS A 76 6.65 12.62 -6.55
N TYR A 77 7.51 11.61 -6.46
CA TYR A 77 8.96 11.87 -6.43
C TYR A 77 9.63 11.91 -7.80
N GLU A 78 9.00 11.28 -8.82
CA GLU A 78 9.63 11.13 -10.13
C GLU A 78 8.98 12.00 -11.23
N PHE A 79 7.69 12.32 -11.10
CA PHE A 79 6.93 12.96 -12.18
C PHE A 79 6.35 14.32 -11.82
N VAL A 80 6.14 14.62 -10.54
CA VAL A 80 5.43 15.83 -10.14
C VAL A 80 6.41 16.92 -9.73
N THR A 81 6.53 17.93 -10.58
CA THR A 81 7.32 19.15 -10.34
C THR A 81 6.46 20.30 -9.82
N ASP A 82 5.14 20.24 -10.01
CA ASP A 82 4.19 21.25 -9.56
C ASP A 82 3.84 21.07 -8.09
N THR A 83 3.98 22.15 -7.31
CA THR A 83 3.71 22.19 -5.86
C THR A 83 2.25 21.90 -5.53
N THR A 84 1.31 22.35 -6.35
CA THR A 84 -0.13 22.15 -6.14
C THR A 84 -0.51 20.67 -6.33
N ALA A 85 -0.06 20.06 -7.43
CA ALA A 85 -0.29 18.64 -7.69
C ALA A 85 0.39 17.76 -6.64
N ALA A 86 1.59 18.11 -6.18
CA ALA A 86 2.28 17.39 -5.11
C ALA A 86 1.48 17.39 -3.81
N ARG A 87 0.79 18.49 -3.49
CA ARG A 87 -0.05 18.63 -2.29
C ARG A 87 -1.25 17.68 -2.33
N TYR A 88 -1.98 17.61 -3.45
CA TYR A 88 -3.10 16.67 -3.61
C TYR A 88 -2.66 15.21 -3.52
N ILE A 89 -1.52 14.87 -4.10
CA ILE A 89 -0.95 13.53 -3.98
C ILE A 89 -0.59 13.23 -2.51
N TRP A 90 -0.13 14.22 -1.77
CA TRP A 90 0.13 14.08 -0.33
C TRP A 90 -1.14 13.73 0.46
N TYR A 91 -2.24 14.41 0.20
CA TYR A 91 -3.52 14.10 0.85
C TYR A 91 -4.00 12.71 0.49
N LEU A 92 -3.88 12.31 -0.77
CA LEU A 92 -4.25 10.97 -1.22
C LEU A 92 -3.39 9.86 -0.57
N TYR A 93 -2.20 10.19 -0.12
CA TYR A 93 -1.30 9.29 0.62
C TYR A 93 -1.87 8.82 1.95
N TYR A 94 -2.69 9.65 2.60
CA TYR A 94 -3.33 9.30 3.86
C TYR A 94 -4.39 8.20 3.70
N LEU A 95 -4.97 8.03 2.52
CA LEU A 95 -5.95 6.98 2.28
C LEU A 95 -5.37 5.58 2.58
N PRO A 96 -4.34 5.10 1.90
CA PRO A 96 -3.75 3.80 2.24
C PRO A 96 -3.15 3.76 3.64
N MET A 97 -2.57 4.87 4.12
CA MET A 97 -1.97 4.93 5.45
C MET A 97 -3.00 4.69 6.58
N LEU A 98 -4.22 5.17 6.43
CA LEU A 98 -5.30 4.99 7.41
C LEU A 98 -6.04 3.67 7.25
N PHE A 99 -6.27 3.22 6.01
CA PHE A 99 -7.09 2.04 5.73
C PHE A 99 -6.34 0.73 5.83
N ILE A 100 -5.02 0.67 5.59
CA ILE A 100 -4.23 -0.56 5.74
C ILE A 100 -4.25 -1.09 7.17
N PRO A 101 -4.00 -0.30 8.23
CA PRO A 101 -4.15 -0.75 9.62
C PRO A 101 -5.57 -1.22 9.94
N LEU A 102 -6.60 -0.52 9.45
CA LEU A 102 -7.99 -0.92 9.63
C LEU A 102 -8.27 -2.30 9.02
N LEU A 103 -7.81 -2.54 7.80
CA LEU A 103 -7.94 -3.84 7.13
C LEU A 103 -7.19 -4.94 7.88
N SER A 104 -6.03 -4.64 8.46
CA SER A 104 -5.29 -5.57 9.31
C SER A 104 -6.09 -6.00 10.54
N VAL A 105 -6.80 -5.06 11.18
CA VAL A 105 -7.74 -5.37 12.27
C VAL A 105 -8.89 -6.24 11.77
N TYR A 106 -9.46 -5.96 10.61
CA TYR A 106 -10.53 -6.78 10.03
C TYR A 106 -10.06 -8.19 9.69
N ILE A 107 -8.85 -8.36 9.19
CA ILE A 107 -8.25 -9.67 8.97
C ILE A 107 -8.14 -10.44 10.28
N ALA A 108 -7.63 -9.80 11.34
CA ALA A 108 -7.51 -10.42 12.66
C ALA A 108 -8.89 -10.82 13.22
N LEU A 109 -9.90 -9.97 13.07
CA LEU A 109 -11.26 -10.28 13.51
C LEU A 109 -11.91 -11.39 12.67
N SER A 110 -11.62 -11.48 11.39
CA SER A 110 -12.16 -12.53 10.52
C SER A 110 -11.57 -13.91 10.81
N LEU A 111 -10.32 -13.97 11.26
CA LEU A 111 -9.67 -15.24 11.64
C LEU A 111 -10.19 -15.78 12.96
N GLY A 112 -10.68 -14.91 13.87
CA GLY A 112 -11.19 -15.30 15.18
C GLY A 112 -12.69 -15.67 15.22
N ARG A 113 -13.43 -15.51 14.12
CA ARG A 113 -14.88 -15.71 14.06
C ARG A 113 -15.32 -16.73 13.04
N TYR A 114 -16.19 -17.65 13.50
CA TYR A 114 -16.89 -18.62 12.64
C TYR A 114 -18.07 -17.97 11.88
N ASP A 115 -18.54 -16.80 12.31
CA ASP A 115 -19.72 -16.14 11.72
C ASP A 115 -19.30 -14.99 10.80
N ASN A 116 -19.75 -15.06 9.56
CA ASN A 116 -19.38 -14.14 8.46
C ASN A 116 -20.02 -12.74 8.56
N ARG A 117 -20.70 -12.40 9.65
CA ARG A 117 -21.36 -11.11 9.79
C ARG A 117 -20.44 -10.07 10.42
N LEU A 118 -20.20 -8.98 9.69
CA LEU A 118 -19.63 -7.76 10.24
C LEU A 118 -20.54 -7.28 11.38
N THR A 119 -20.08 -7.34 12.61
CA THR A 119 -20.83 -6.80 13.75
C THR A 119 -20.80 -5.27 13.66
N GLY A 120 -21.88 -4.59 14.10
CA GLY A 120 -21.96 -3.13 14.08
C GLY A 120 -20.74 -2.44 14.72
N LYS A 121 -20.09 -3.09 15.70
CA LYS A 121 -18.82 -2.62 16.30
C LYS A 121 -17.64 -2.59 15.30
N SER A 122 -17.60 -3.54 14.36
CA SER A 122 -16.55 -3.56 13.31
C SER A 122 -16.78 -2.45 12.28
N VAL A 123 -18.04 -2.14 11.98
CA VAL A 123 -18.38 -1.01 11.10
C VAL A 123 -18.04 0.31 11.77
N ALA A 124 -18.27 0.45 13.08
CA ALA A 124 -17.92 1.64 13.85
C ALA A 124 -16.41 1.95 13.81
N LEU A 125 -15.55 0.92 13.74
CA LEU A 125 -14.10 1.11 13.59
C LEU A 125 -13.71 1.78 12.26
N ALA A 126 -14.51 1.62 11.20
CA ALA A 126 -14.26 2.27 9.91
C ALA A 126 -14.58 3.77 9.93
N ILE A 127 -15.44 4.23 10.85
CA ILE A 127 -15.85 5.62 10.95
C ILE A 127 -14.66 6.51 11.28
N ILE A 128 -13.78 6.08 12.20
CA ILE A 128 -12.62 6.85 12.66
C ILE A 128 -11.66 7.19 11.50
N PRO A 129 -11.12 6.23 10.73
CA PRO A 129 -10.22 6.55 9.63
C PRO A 129 -10.92 7.29 8.49
N THR A 130 -12.24 7.07 8.30
CA THR A 130 -13.00 7.80 7.29
C THR A 130 -13.15 9.29 7.67
N ILE A 131 -13.47 9.60 8.92
CA ILE A 131 -13.53 10.98 9.41
C ILE A 131 -12.15 11.63 9.34
N LEU A 132 -11.09 10.95 9.79
CA LEU A 132 -9.73 11.47 9.72
C LEU A 132 -9.32 11.77 8.27
N PHE A 133 -9.64 10.89 7.34
CA PHE A 133 -9.35 11.12 5.93
C PHE A 133 -10.12 12.32 5.37
N ALA A 134 -11.41 12.45 5.71
CA ALA A 134 -12.22 13.59 5.32
C ALA A 134 -11.67 14.91 5.88
N VAL A 135 -11.27 14.93 7.15
CA VAL A 135 -10.63 16.10 7.79
C VAL A 135 -9.33 16.48 7.09
N VAL A 136 -8.48 15.51 6.74
CA VAL A 136 -7.24 15.77 6.02
C VAL A 136 -7.50 16.35 4.63
N MET A 137 -8.53 15.83 3.93
CA MET A 137 -8.90 16.32 2.58
C MET A 137 -9.51 17.71 2.60
N THR A 138 -10.20 18.08 3.68
CA THR A 138 -10.84 19.40 3.83
C THR A 138 -9.94 20.45 4.50
N ASN A 139 -8.81 20.02 5.05
CA ASN A 139 -7.86 20.90 5.74
C ASN A 139 -6.98 21.62 4.71
N ASP A 140 -7.57 22.50 3.96
CA ASP A 140 -6.96 23.30 2.88
C ASP A 140 -6.41 24.65 3.40
N LEU A 141 -5.94 24.62 4.64
CA LEU A 141 -5.35 25.78 5.34
C LEU A 141 -3.84 25.80 5.23
#